data_8dc06aebd2d1884be662345adc2042a5
#
_entry.id   8dc06aebd2d1884be662345adc2042a5
#
_cell.length_a   1.000
_cell.length_b   1.000
_cell.length_c   1.000
_cell.angle_alpha   90.00
_cell.angle_beta   90.00
_cell.angle_gamma   90.00
#
_symmetry.space_group_name_H-M   'P 1'
#
loop_
_entity.id
_entity.type
_entity.pdbx_description
1 polymer ?
#
loop_
_entity_poly.entity_id
_entity_poly.type
_entity_poly.pdbx_seq_one_letter_code
_entity_poly.pdbx_strand_id
1 'polypeptide(L)'
;MSILSRIISAHSIFIGSILCVIALSLSAQDNDGHYNIMGLGNNTCSAFVYEYADHGAYYLSWLAGYMTAYNYTQEDTYSIFSDSKDVMQIETWLLDYCKFNPDQTYEQAAKSLIRNMKYFRIRSKE
;
A
#
# COMPACT_ATOMS: atom_id res chain seq x y z
N MET A 1 -32.40 68.51 10.02
CA MET A 1 -31.19 68.20 10.76
C MET A 1 -31.26 66.77 11.18
N SER A 2 -30.62 66.11 10.55
CA SER A 2 -30.65 64.91 9.87
C SER A 2 -29.57 63.96 10.43
N ILE A 3 -30.03 62.97 11.11
CA ILE A 3 -29.20 61.86 11.61
C ILE A 3 -29.44 60.67 10.67
N LEU A 4 -28.91 60.81 9.47
CA LEU A 4 -29.08 59.79 8.44
C LEU A 4 -27.72 59.46 7.75
N SER A 5 -26.69 59.37 8.54
CA SER A 5 -25.41 59.00 7.95
C SER A 5 -24.54 58.27 8.97
N ARG A 6 -24.83 57.04 9.24
CA ARG A 6 -23.86 56.10 9.86
C ARG A 6 -24.39 54.68 9.96
N ILE A 7 -24.90 54.16 8.87
CA ILE A 7 -25.02 52.68 8.76
C ILE A 7 -24.43 52.28 7.42
N ILE A 8 -23.16 52.53 7.27
CA ILE A 8 -22.37 51.72 6.33
C ILE A 8 -21.69 50.68 7.21
N SER A 9 -22.50 49.70 7.52
CA SER A 9 -22.01 48.49 8.14
C SER A 9 -21.02 47.85 7.19
N ALA A 10 -19.76 47.84 7.62
CA ALA A 10 -18.69 47.11 6.97
C ALA A 10 -19.05 45.61 6.92
N HIS A 11 -19.60 45.19 5.82
CA HIS A 11 -19.66 43.78 5.51
C HIS A 11 -18.22 43.39 5.12
N SER A 12 -17.46 43.05 6.12
CA SER A 12 -16.22 42.30 5.92
C SER A 12 -16.59 41.00 5.26
N ILE A 13 -16.41 40.98 3.97
CA ILE A 13 -16.46 39.76 3.18
C ILE A 13 -15.24 38.96 3.63
N PHE A 14 -15.43 38.08 4.60
CA PHE A 14 -14.50 37.01 4.89
C PHE A 14 -14.56 36.03 3.70
N ILE A 15 -13.79 36.35 2.67
CA ILE A 15 -13.43 35.37 1.64
C ILE A 15 -12.48 34.42 2.32
N GLY A 16 -13.03 33.44 3.01
CA GLY A 16 -12.28 32.30 3.48
C GLY A 16 -11.73 31.58 2.24
N SER A 17 -10.46 31.82 1.96
CA SER A 17 -9.69 30.95 1.05
C SER A 17 -9.77 29.54 1.59
N ILE A 18 -10.71 28.77 1.11
CA ILE A 18 -10.69 27.33 1.21
C ILE A 18 -9.52 26.89 0.33
N LEU A 19 -8.34 26.83 0.91
CA LEU A 19 -7.22 26.12 0.32
C LEU A 19 -7.64 24.65 0.31
N CYS A 20 -8.23 24.22 -0.81
CA CYS A 20 -8.46 22.82 -1.11
C CYS A 20 -7.06 22.22 -1.32
N VAL A 21 -6.46 21.71 -0.24
CA VAL A 21 -5.25 20.91 -0.32
C VAL A 21 -5.68 19.61 -1.01
N ILE A 22 -5.58 19.62 -2.33
CA ILE A 22 -5.67 18.40 -3.13
C ILE A 22 -4.43 17.61 -2.72
N ALA A 23 -4.60 16.64 -1.83
CA ALA A 23 -3.59 15.63 -1.58
C ALA A 23 -3.39 14.89 -2.90
N LEU A 24 -2.37 15.30 -3.65
CA LEU A 24 -1.89 14.57 -4.81
C LEU A 24 -1.36 13.26 -4.26
N SER A 25 -2.14 12.21 -4.39
CA SER A 25 -1.65 10.85 -4.20
C SER A 25 -0.55 10.66 -5.25
N LEU A 26 0.70 10.74 -4.83
CA LEU A 26 1.85 10.41 -5.66
C LEU A 26 1.82 8.89 -5.91
N SER A 27 1.06 8.50 -6.93
CA SER A 27 1.17 7.16 -7.48
C SER A 27 2.46 7.09 -8.28
N ALA A 28 3.36 6.18 -7.90
CA ALA A 28 4.58 5.89 -8.66
C ALA A 28 4.27 4.99 -9.88
N GLN A 29 3.31 5.41 -10.67
CA GLN A 29 2.83 4.73 -11.86
C GLN A 29 2.99 5.69 -13.05
N ASP A 30 3.01 5.16 -14.26
CA ASP A 30 2.92 6.01 -15.43
C ASP A 30 1.53 6.68 -15.56
N ASN A 31 1.34 7.49 -16.59
CA ASN A 31 0.09 8.22 -16.78
C ASN A 31 -1.12 7.32 -17.00
N ASP A 32 -0.91 6.07 -17.39
CA ASP A 32 -1.94 5.07 -17.65
C ASP A 32 -2.14 4.11 -16.44
N GLY A 33 -1.41 4.34 -15.37
CA GLY A 33 -1.50 3.53 -14.15
C GLY A 33 -0.69 2.24 -14.18
N HIS A 34 0.24 2.10 -15.13
CA HIS A 34 1.12 0.94 -15.22
C HIS A 34 2.42 1.16 -14.46
N TYR A 35 3.01 0.07 -14.00
CA TYR A 35 4.35 0.03 -13.42
C TYR A 35 5.01 -1.30 -13.72
N ASN A 36 6.33 -1.30 -13.75
CA ASN A 36 7.11 -2.49 -14.03
C ASN A 36 7.38 -3.29 -12.76
N ILE A 37 7.02 -4.57 -12.77
CA ILE A 37 7.33 -5.51 -11.71
C ILE A 37 8.69 -6.15 -12.00
N MET A 38 9.65 -5.94 -11.12
CA MET A 38 11.00 -6.46 -11.26
C MET A 38 11.15 -7.83 -10.59
N GLY A 39 11.94 -8.70 -11.23
CA GLY A 39 12.33 -10.00 -10.67
C GLY A 39 11.16 -10.97 -10.49
N LEU A 40 11.22 -11.77 -9.41
CA LEU A 40 10.29 -12.88 -9.17
C LEU A 40 8.83 -12.48 -8.97
N GLY A 41 8.58 -11.21 -8.66
CA GLY A 41 7.22 -10.71 -8.54
C GLY A 41 6.41 -10.82 -9.83
N ASN A 42 7.08 -10.81 -10.99
CA ASN A 42 6.43 -10.95 -12.30
C ASN A 42 6.13 -12.41 -12.70
N ASN A 43 6.66 -13.38 -11.97
CA ASN A 43 6.38 -14.79 -12.21
C ASN A 43 4.92 -15.09 -11.88
N THR A 44 4.34 -16.07 -12.59
CA THR A 44 3.00 -16.53 -12.28
C THR A 44 2.95 -17.29 -10.96
N CYS A 45 1.80 -17.32 -10.34
CA CYS A 45 1.52 -18.14 -9.17
C CYS A 45 1.80 -19.63 -9.43
N SER A 46 1.48 -20.13 -10.63
CA SER A 46 1.81 -21.50 -11.01
C SER A 46 3.32 -21.76 -11.03
N ALA A 47 4.12 -20.82 -11.54
CA ALA A 47 5.59 -20.92 -11.49
C ALA A 47 6.10 -20.93 -10.05
N PHE A 48 5.61 -20.01 -9.20
CA PHE A 48 5.96 -19.98 -7.78
C PHE A 48 5.69 -21.31 -7.08
N VAL A 49 4.49 -21.87 -7.24
CA VAL A 49 4.13 -23.15 -6.61
C VAL A 49 5.01 -24.29 -7.11
N TYR A 50 5.30 -24.32 -8.42
CA TYR A 50 6.17 -25.35 -9.02
C TYR A 50 7.61 -25.27 -8.53
N GLU A 51 8.15 -24.06 -8.44
CA GLU A 51 9.56 -23.82 -8.09
C GLU A 51 9.80 -23.73 -6.57
N TYR A 52 8.75 -23.75 -5.76
CA TYR A 52 8.86 -23.44 -4.34
C TYR A 52 9.85 -24.32 -3.58
N ALA A 53 9.88 -25.62 -3.88
CA ALA A 53 10.77 -26.57 -3.18
C ALA A 53 12.25 -26.20 -3.31
N ASP A 54 12.66 -25.70 -4.47
CA ASP A 54 14.06 -25.40 -4.77
C ASP A 54 14.39 -23.91 -4.65
N HIS A 55 13.41 -23.03 -4.85
CA HIS A 55 13.63 -21.59 -4.98
C HIS A 55 12.75 -20.73 -4.03
N GLY A 56 12.02 -21.33 -3.11
CA GLY A 56 11.13 -20.61 -2.18
C GLY A 56 11.83 -19.49 -1.42
N ALA A 57 13.07 -19.68 -1.01
CA ALA A 57 13.86 -18.65 -0.33
C ALA A 57 14.08 -17.39 -1.18
N TYR A 58 14.21 -17.50 -2.50
CA TYR A 58 14.35 -16.33 -3.38
C TYR A 58 13.03 -15.56 -3.51
N TYR A 59 11.90 -16.26 -3.58
CA TYR A 59 10.59 -15.64 -3.56
C TYR A 59 10.32 -14.90 -2.26
N LEU A 60 10.69 -15.49 -1.12
CA LEU A 60 10.58 -14.82 0.18
C LEU A 60 11.50 -13.60 0.29
N SER A 61 12.70 -13.67 -0.26
CA SER A 61 13.62 -12.52 -0.30
C SER A 61 13.05 -11.39 -1.14
N TRP A 62 12.45 -11.71 -2.29
CA TRP A 62 11.74 -10.72 -3.10
C TRP A 62 10.56 -10.10 -2.33
N LEU A 63 9.76 -10.94 -1.68
CA LEU A 63 8.63 -10.50 -0.85
C LEU A 63 9.09 -9.57 0.28
N ALA A 64 10.17 -9.90 0.96
CA ALA A 64 10.72 -9.08 2.05
C ALA A 64 11.10 -7.67 1.55
N GLY A 65 11.71 -7.57 0.36
CA GLY A 65 12.00 -6.28 -0.27
C GLY A 65 10.72 -5.51 -0.62
N TYR A 66 9.73 -6.19 -1.17
CA TYR A 66 8.43 -5.62 -1.49
C TYR A 66 7.70 -5.09 -0.25
N MET A 67 7.70 -5.87 0.84
CA MET A 67 7.12 -5.48 2.13
C MET A 67 7.86 -4.30 2.77
N THR A 68 9.18 -4.26 2.64
CA THR A 68 9.99 -3.13 3.13
C THR A 68 9.60 -1.83 2.41
N ALA A 69 9.47 -1.89 1.08
CA ALA A 69 9.00 -0.74 0.31
C ALA A 69 7.57 -0.33 0.69
N TYR A 70 6.70 -1.30 0.90
CA TYR A 70 5.34 -1.04 1.36
C TYR A 70 5.33 -0.36 2.73
N ASN A 71 6.04 -0.88 3.73
CA ASN A 71 6.12 -0.29 5.06
C ASN A 71 6.63 1.16 5.01
N TYR A 72 7.63 1.42 4.16
CA TYR A 72 8.20 2.75 4.00
C TYR A 72 7.23 3.76 3.39
N THR A 73 6.34 3.31 2.50
CA THR A 73 5.41 4.20 1.76
C THR A 73 4.06 4.39 2.45
N GLN A 74 3.75 3.58 3.49
CA GLN A 74 2.47 3.66 4.17
C GLN A 74 2.57 4.47 5.46
N GLU A 75 1.70 5.46 5.59
CA GLU A 75 1.54 6.18 6.85
C GLU A 75 1.09 5.22 7.96
N ASP A 76 1.50 5.51 9.19
CA ASP A 76 1.08 4.76 10.37
C ASP A 76 1.34 3.24 10.26
N THR A 77 2.48 2.88 9.62
CA THR A 77 2.88 1.49 9.46
C THR A 77 4.38 1.33 9.70
N TYR A 78 4.74 0.79 10.86
CA TYR A 78 6.11 0.37 11.13
C TYR A 78 6.40 -0.98 10.46
N SER A 79 5.49 -1.93 10.57
CA SER A 79 5.58 -3.22 9.89
C SER A 79 4.19 -3.79 9.60
N ILE A 80 4.04 -4.36 8.41
CA ILE A 80 2.82 -5.08 8.04
C ILE A 80 2.71 -6.42 8.76
N PHE A 81 3.82 -6.97 9.24
CA PHE A 81 3.88 -8.22 10.01
C PHE A 81 4.43 -7.98 11.41
N SER A 82 3.85 -8.67 12.38
CA SER A 82 4.17 -8.46 13.79
C SER A 82 5.47 -9.12 14.23
N ASP A 83 5.89 -10.25 13.62
CA ASP A 83 7.04 -10.99 14.12
C ASP A 83 7.56 -12.01 13.10
N SER A 84 8.82 -12.45 13.30
CA SER A 84 9.47 -13.49 12.49
C SER A 84 8.79 -14.88 12.56
N LYS A 85 7.93 -15.08 13.54
CA LYS A 85 7.10 -16.30 13.66
C LYS A 85 6.07 -16.44 12.55
N ASP A 86 5.75 -15.34 11.88
CA ASP A 86 4.72 -15.30 10.86
C ASP A 86 5.22 -15.78 9.48
N VAL A 87 6.53 -16.02 9.32
CA VAL A 87 7.10 -16.43 8.02
C VAL A 87 6.46 -17.72 7.50
N MET A 88 6.32 -18.72 8.33
CA MET A 88 5.70 -20.00 7.94
C MET A 88 4.22 -19.82 7.58
N GLN A 89 3.51 -18.96 8.28
CA GLN A 89 2.11 -18.65 7.99
C GLN A 89 1.98 -17.87 6.68
N ILE A 90 2.92 -16.95 6.42
CA ILE A 90 3.01 -16.20 5.16
C ILE A 90 3.25 -17.13 3.99
N GLU A 91 4.21 -18.04 4.10
CA GLU A 91 4.51 -19.04 3.08
C GLU A 91 3.31 -19.93 2.78
N THR A 92 2.70 -20.48 3.82
CA THR A 92 1.51 -21.33 3.69
C THR A 92 0.38 -20.58 3.00
N TRP A 93 0.12 -19.35 3.43
CA TRP A 93 -0.92 -18.52 2.84
C TRP A 93 -0.67 -18.24 1.34
N LEU A 94 0.57 -17.89 0.98
CA LEU A 94 0.95 -17.62 -0.41
C LEU A 94 0.84 -18.86 -1.29
N LEU A 95 1.29 -20.00 -0.80
CA LEU A 95 1.17 -21.26 -1.52
C LEU A 95 -0.30 -21.62 -1.78
N ASP A 96 -1.14 -21.50 -0.76
CA ASP A 96 -2.56 -21.79 -0.90
C ASP A 96 -3.25 -20.79 -1.83
N TYR A 97 -2.97 -19.49 -1.67
CA TYR A 97 -3.51 -18.48 -2.57
C TYR A 97 -3.11 -18.76 -4.02
N CYS A 98 -1.85 -19.06 -4.28
CA CYS A 98 -1.34 -19.30 -5.61
C CYS A 98 -1.85 -20.59 -6.25
N LYS A 99 -2.13 -21.65 -5.47
CA LYS A 99 -2.79 -22.87 -5.96
C LYS A 99 -4.19 -22.57 -6.51
N PHE A 100 -4.92 -21.64 -5.90
CA PHE A 100 -6.25 -21.25 -6.34
C PHE A 100 -6.27 -20.14 -7.40
N ASN A 101 -5.14 -19.46 -7.62
CA ASN A 101 -5.02 -18.35 -8.55
C ASN A 101 -3.77 -18.49 -9.45
N PRO A 102 -3.65 -19.58 -10.23
CA PRO A 102 -2.42 -19.95 -10.94
C PRO A 102 -1.96 -18.92 -11.97
N ASP A 103 -2.89 -18.20 -12.58
CA ASP A 103 -2.61 -17.23 -13.64
C ASP A 103 -2.24 -15.82 -13.13
N GLN A 104 -2.41 -15.57 -11.82
CA GLN A 104 -2.00 -14.31 -11.22
C GLN A 104 -0.48 -14.27 -11.05
N THR A 105 0.06 -13.05 -10.95
CA THR A 105 1.47 -12.87 -10.63
C THR A 105 1.74 -13.05 -9.13
N TYR A 106 2.97 -13.39 -8.78
CA TYR A 106 3.39 -13.45 -7.38
C TYR A 106 3.24 -12.10 -6.67
N GLU A 107 3.42 -10.99 -7.38
CA GLU A 107 3.16 -9.64 -6.87
C GLU A 107 1.67 -9.43 -6.54
N GLN A 108 0.75 -9.93 -7.35
CA GLN A 108 -0.68 -9.87 -7.05
C GLN A 108 -1.03 -10.70 -5.81
N ALA A 109 -0.35 -11.84 -5.62
CA ALA A 109 -0.46 -12.62 -4.38
C ALA A 109 0.06 -11.82 -3.17
N ALA A 110 1.22 -11.15 -3.30
CA ALA A 110 1.77 -10.29 -2.25
C ALA A 110 0.83 -9.14 -1.89
N LYS A 111 0.22 -8.47 -2.86
CA LYS A 111 -0.81 -7.44 -2.63
C LYS A 111 -2.02 -7.99 -1.88
N SER A 112 -2.44 -9.19 -2.22
CA SER A 112 -3.57 -9.85 -1.56
C SER A 112 -3.25 -10.22 -0.11
N LEU A 113 -2.03 -10.69 0.14
CA LEU A 113 -1.51 -10.94 1.48
C LEU A 113 -1.51 -9.65 2.33
N ILE A 114 -0.97 -8.56 1.80
CA ILE A 114 -0.97 -7.26 2.49
C ILE A 114 -2.38 -6.82 2.86
N ARG A 115 -3.34 -6.93 1.96
CA ARG A 115 -4.74 -6.57 2.25
C ARG A 115 -5.31 -7.37 3.40
N ASN A 116 -4.99 -8.67 3.48
CA ASN A 116 -5.40 -9.52 4.59
C ASN A 116 -4.75 -9.13 5.91
N MET A 117 -3.47 -8.76 5.88
CA MET A 117 -2.67 -8.47 7.08
C MET A 117 -2.81 -7.03 7.58
N LYS A 118 -3.40 -6.13 6.81
CA LYS A 118 -3.49 -4.69 7.12
C LYS A 118 -4.01 -4.38 8.53
N TYR A 119 -4.92 -5.17 9.05
CA TYR A 119 -5.51 -4.97 10.38
C TYR A 119 -4.57 -5.34 11.52
N PHE A 120 -3.58 -6.19 11.25
CA PHE A 120 -2.63 -6.71 12.23
C PHE A 120 -1.29 -5.97 12.21
N ARG A 121 -1.17 -4.91 11.40
CA ARG A 121 0.08 -4.16 11.26
C ARG A 121 0.53 -3.54 12.58
N ILE A 122 1.82 -3.51 12.80
CA ILE A 122 2.45 -2.73 13.86
C ILE A 122 2.53 -1.27 13.39
N ARG A 123 2.05 -0.34 14.19
CA ARG A 123 2.00 1.09 13.84
C ARG A 123 3.26 1.83 14.23
N SER A 124 3.85 1.48 15.37
CA SER A 124 5.08 2.11 15.88
C SER A 124 6.01 1.08 16.47
N LYS A 125 7.30 1.36 16.43
CA LYS A 125 8.29 0.59 17.17
C LYS A 125 8.17 0.99 18.65
N GLU A 126 7.92 0.00 19.52
CA GLU A 126 8.01 0.17 20.95
C GLU A 126 9.47 0.36 21.41
#